data_31c42ec798e904420320c7fef49c15a3
#
_entry.id   31c42ec798e904420320c7fef49c15a3
#
_cell.length_a   1.000
_cell.length_b   1.000
_cell.length_c   1.000
_cell.angle_alpha   90.00
_cell.angle_beta   90.00
_cell.angle_gamma   90.00
#
_symmetry.space_group_name_H-M   'P 1'
#
loop_
_entity.id
_entity.type
_entity.pdbx_description
1 polymer ?
#
loop_
_entity_poly.entity_id
_entity_poly.type
_entity_poly.pdbx_seq_one_letter_code
_entity_poly.pdbx_strand_id
1 'polypeptide(L)'
;MTNFPSYTEQRNHMSAYAATPSEKARVGDVFPTPELTATSGQLVTIPDPAGDHVHLQLRRFAGCPICNLHLRSIATRHDEIRAHGIREVVVFHSTAAELAKHEVELPFPLIADPERELYRRLGVERGPSSLLSGGALRAALAGEAAAIRKRSRKRGPLGPIKPTGGRLGLPADFLIAPDGRIAALKYGQHAYDQWTVDELLDHVGPASASRTDPREIRAVG
;
A
#
# COMPACT_ATOMS: atom_id res chain seq x y z
N MET A 1 29.43 0.63 -10.15
CA MET A 1 28.87 -0.64 -9.64
C MET A 1 28.33 -0.36 -8.26
N THR A 2 27.06 -0.05 -8.18
CA THR A 2 26.36 0.21 -6.90
C THR A 2 26.04 -1.13 -6.26
N ASN A 3 26.70 -1.40 -5.15
CA ASN A 3 26.48 -2.60 -4.35
C ASN A 3 25.10 -2.46 -3.69
N PHE A 4 24.10 -3.16 -4.19
CA PHE A 4 22.80 -3.25 -3.52
C PHE A 4 22.98 -4.10 -2.25
N PRO A 5 22.46 -3.68 -1.09
CA PRO A 5 22.47 -4.50 0.10
C PRO A 5 21.76 -5.83 -0.19
N SER A 6 22.38 -6.93 0.20
CA SER A 6 21.83 -8.26 0.02
C SER A 6 20.55 -8.43 0.85
N TYR A 7 19.64 -9.31 0.43
CA TYR A 7 18.43 -9.66 1.18
C TYR A 7 18.71 -9.99 2.66
N THR A 8 19.91 -10.52 2.93
CA THR A 8 20.38 -10.87 4.28
C THR A 8 20.69 -9.61 5.12
N GLU A 9 21.25 -8.56 4.49
CA GLU A 9 21.54 -7.29 5.17
C GLU A 9 20.26 -6.51 5.47
N GLN A 10 19.28 -6.53 4.56
CA GLN A 10 17.93 -5.98 4.81
C GLN A 10 17.25 -6.69 5.98
N ARG A 11 17.40 -8.02 6.10
CA ARG A 11 16.87 -8.82 7.20
C ARG A 11 17.51 -8.48 8.54
N ASN A 12 18.81 -8.17 8.58
CA ASN A 12 19.51 -7.82 9.80
C ASN A 12 19.12 -6.44 10.35
N HIS A 13 18.83 -5.47 9.49
CA HIS A 13 18.29 -4.16 9.89
C HIS A 13 16.85 -4.28 10.46
N MET A 14 16.05 -5.19 9.90
CA MET A 14 14.68 -5.44 10.38
C MET A 14 14.64 -6.32 11.64
N SER A 15 15.67 -7.16 11.88
CA SER A 15 15.74 -8.12 13.00
C SER A 15 16.06 -7.49 14.37
N ALA A 16 16.46 -6.21 14.42
CA ALA A 16 16.77 -5.53 15.68
C ALA A 16 15.54 -5.28 16.59
N TYR A 17 14.34 -5.57 16.09
CA TYR A 17 13.09 -5.52 16.83
C TYR A 17 12.41 -6.90 16.80
N ALA A 18 12.89 -7.83 17.64
CA ALA A 18 12.18 -9.07 17.92
C ALA A 18 10.82 -8.74 18.56
N ALA A 19 9.77 -8.67 17.75
CA ALA A 19 8.45 -8.27 18.19
C ALA A 19 7.65 -9.49 18.68
N THR A 20 7.26 -9.44 19.93
CA THR A 20 6.00 -10.02 20.42
C THR A 20 4.89 -9.67 19.42
N PRO A 21 3.85 -10.52 19.21
CA PRO A 21 2.68 -10.15 18.41
C PRO A 21 2.17 -8.82 18.92
N SER A 22 2.29 -7.76 18.12
CA SER A 22 1.92 -6.44 18.60
C SER A 22 0.40 -6.35 18.69
N GLU A 23 -0.07 -5.65 19.71
CA GLU A 23 -1.45 -5.15 19.72
C GLU A 23 -1.70 -4.37 18.42
N LYS A 24 -2.97 -4.33 17.98
CA LYS A 24 -3.35 -3.51 16.84
C LYS A 24 -2.93 -2.06 17.08
N ALA A 25 -2.29 -1.46 16.08
CA ALA A 25 -1.96 -0.05 16.13
C ALA A 25 -3.23 0.81 16.27
N ARG A 26 -3.08 2.00 16.86
CA ARG A 26 -4.17 2.94 17.15
C ARG A 26 -3.84 4.31 16.54
N VAL A 27 -4.86 5.08 16.30
CA VAL A 27 -4.68 6.50 15.94
C VAL A 27 -3.91 7.22 17.04
N GLY A 28 -2.90 7.99 16.66
CA GLY A 28 -1.98 8.68 17.55
C GLY A 28 -0.68 7.92 17.86
N ASP A 29 -0.61 6.61 17.62
CA ASP A 29 0.62 5.85 17.77
C ASP A 29 1.69 6.32 16.78
N VAL A 30 2.96 6.26 17.20
CA VAL A 30 4.08 6.52 16.29
C VAL A 30 4.29 5.32 15.37
N PHE A 31 4.41 5.57 14.07
CA PHE A 31 4.65 4.51 13.10
C PHE A 31 6.01 3.83 13.34
N PRO A 32 6.06 2.50 13.43
CA PRO A 32 7.23 1.80 13.98
C PRO A 32 8.39 1.60 13.00
N THR A 33 8.21 1.93 11.71
CA THR A 33 9.23 1.64 10.68
C THR A 33 9.48 2.87 9.82
N PRO A 34 10.61 3.55 10.02
CA PRO A 34 10.91 4.80 9.31
C PRO A 34 11.35 4.58 7.86
N GLU A 35 11.93 3.43 7.53
CA GLU A 35 12.53 3.18 6.21
C GLU A 35 12.12 1.82 5.64
N LEU A 36 11.73 1.82 4.38
CA LEU A 36 11.35 0.63 3.62
C LEU A 36 12.02 0.67 2.24
N THR A 37 12.32 -0.49 1.66
CA THR A 37 12.90 -0.54 0.32
C THR A 37 11.85 -1.06 -0.67
N ALA A 38 11.56 -0.26 -1.68
CA ALA A 38 10.68 -0.66 -2.78
C ALA A 38 11.34 -1.72 -3.67
N THR A 39 10.54 -2.47 -4.42
CA THR A 39 11.01 -3.47 -5.40
C THR A 39 11.86 -2.86 -6.51
N SER A 40 11.74 -1.57 -6.76
CA SER A 40 12.60 -0.78 -7.66
C SER A 40 13.98 -0.46 -7.10
N GLY A 41 14.23 -0.74 -5.82
CA GLY A 41 15.43 -0.32 -5.08
C GLY A 41 15.33 1.08 -4.46
N GLN A 42 14.22 1.80 -4.67
CA GLN A 42 14.02 3.11 -4.07
C GLN A 42 13.81 2.98 -2.56
N LEU A 43 14.50 3.83 -1.79
CA LEU A 43 14.25 3.98 -0.36
C LEU A 43 12.96 4.76 -0.13
N VAL A 44 12.10 4.25 0.73
CA VAL A 44 10.85 4.87 1.16
C VAL A 44 10.93 5.18 2.65
N THR A 45 11.11 6.43 2.98
CA THR A 45 11.17 6.93 4.35
C THR A 45 9.77 7.27 4.84
N ILE A 46 9.42 6.87 6.06
CA ILE A 46 8.17 7.22 6.75
C ILE A 46 8.55 7.78 8.13
N PRO A 47 8.11 9.00 8.50
CA PRO A 47 7.25 9.90 7.73
C PRO A 47 7.92 10.42 6.43
N ASP A 48 7.11 11.01 5.55
CA ASP A 48 7.64 11.55 4.29
C ASP A 48 8.50 12.81 4.55
N PRO A 49 9.78 12.84 4.10
CA PRO A 49 10.65 13.99 4.30
C PRO A 49 10.18 15.26 3.58
N ALA A 50 9.31 15.14 2.57
CA ALA A 50 8.68 16.28 1.90
C ALA A 50 7.51 16.89 2.70
N GLY A 51 7.14 16.28 3.83
CA GLY A 51 6.06 16.73 4.68
C GLY A 51 4.67 16.37 4.20
N ASP A 52 4.56 15.37 3.31
CA ASP A 52 3.28 14.80 2.90
C ASP A 52 2.81 13.74 3.90
N HIS A 53 1.51 13.49 3.95
CA HIS A 53 0.98 12.28 4.56
C HIS A 53 1.43 11.06 3.77
N VAL A 54 1.63 9.93 4.45
CA VAL A 54 1.88 8.66 3.77
C VAL A 54 0.66 7.77 3.91
N HIS A 55 0.03 7.40 2.80
CA HIS A 55 -0.98 6.36 2.77
C HIS A 55 -0.28 5.00 2.56
N LEU A 56 -0.09 4.26 3.64
CA LEU A 56 0.51 2.94 3.64
C LEU A 56 -0.58 1.89 3.50
N GLN A 57 -0.57 1.19 2.39
CA GLN A 57 -1.55 0.18 2.03
C GLN A 57 -0.97 -1.22 2.22
N LEU A 58 -1.41 -1.97 3.22
CA LEU A 58 -1.08 -3.39 3.34
C LEU A 58 -2.07 -4.21 2.53
N ARG A 59 -1.58 -4.81 1.46
CA ARG A 59 -2.40 -5.58 0.52
C ARG A 59 -2.16 -7.07 0.71
N ARG A 60 -2.90 -7.90 0.02
CA ARG A 60 -2.83 -9.36 0.17
C ARG A 60 -1.58 -9.89 -0.55
N PHE A 61 -1.71 -10.68 -1.56
CA PHE A 61 -0.62 -11.30 -2.32
C PHE A 61 -0.55 -10.73 -3.75
N ALA A 62 0.61 -10.82 -4.37
CA ALA A 62 0.85 -10.43 -5.76
C ALA A 62 -0.14 -11.12 -6.72
N GLY A 63 -0.72 -10.37 -7.66
CA GLY A 63 -1.73 -10.88 -8.59
C GLY A 63 -3.10 -11.14 -7.96
N CYS A 64 -3.36 -10.67 -6.74
CA CYS A 64 -4.70 -10.71 -6.15
C CYS A 64 -5.67 -9.85 -6.98
N PRO A 65 -6.71 -10.42 -7.62
CA PRO A 65 -7.57 -9.66 -8.52
C PRO A 65 -8.28 -8.49 -7.84
N ILE A 66 -8.65 -8.67 -6.57
CA ILE A 66 -9.33 -7.65 -5.76
C ILE A 66 -8.37 -6.50 -5.45
N CYS A 67 -7.15 -6.81 -5.01
CA CYS A 67 -6.14 -5.79 -4.73
C CYS A 67 -5.77 -5.00 -5.99
N ASN A 68 -5.58 -5.69 -7.13
CA ASN A 68 -5.26 -5.04 -8.39
C ASN A 68 -6.38 -4.14 -8.90
N LEU A 69 -7.64 -4.53 -8.70
CA LEU A 69 -8.78 -3.69 -9.04
C LEU A 69 -8.76 -2.40 -8.21
N HIS A 70 -8.58 -2.52 -6.91
CA HIS A 70 -8.50 -1.39 -5.99
C HIS A 70 -7.30 -0.47 -6.31
N LEU A 71 -6.09 -1.03 -6.47
CA LEU A 71 -4.89 -0.24 -6.78
C LEU A 71 -4.97 0.50 -8.11
N ARG A 72 -5.76 -0.01 -9.08
CA ARG A 72 -6.05 0.74 -10.31
C ARG A 72 -6.94 1.95 -10.08
N SER A 73 -7.89 1.90 -9.16
CA SER A 73 -8.69 3.07 -8.80
C SER A 73 -7.82 4.16 -8.14
N ILE A 74 -6.92 3.76 -7.24
CA ILE A 74 -5.90 4.65 -6.65
C ILE A 74 -5.00 5.24 -7.74
N ALA A 75 -4.44 4.41 -8.63
CA ALA A 75 -3.57 4.86 -9.71
C ALA A 75 -4.26 5.82 -10.69
N THR A 76 -5.56 5.62 -10.96
CA THR A 76 -6.33 6.51 -11.86
C THR A 76 -6.52 7.91 -11.26
N ARG A 77 -6.58 8.03 -9.94
CA ARG A 77 -6.75 9.30 -9.21
C ARG A 77 -5.46 9.72 -8.49
N HIS A 78 -4.31 9.19 -8.91
CA HIS A 78 -3.03 9.42 -8.23
C HIS A 78 -2.65 10.91 -8.15
N ASP A 79 -2.85 11.65 -9.24
CA ASP A 79 -2.53 13.09 -9.28
C ASP A 79 -3.41 13.88 -8.30
N GLU A 80 -4.68 13.50 -8.15
CA GLU A 80 -5.60 14.09 -7.18
C GLU A 80 -5.15 13.80 -5.74
N ILE A 81 -4.78 12.56 -5.45
CA ILE A 81 -4.25 12.14 -4.13
C ILE A 81 -2.98 12.94 -3.81
N ARG A 82 -2.07 13.06 -4.78
CA ARG A 82 -0.85 13.88 -4.65
C ARG A 82 -1.14 15.36 -4.39
N ALA A 83 -2.14 15.92 -5.07
CA ALA A 83 -2.56 17.32 -4.86
C ALA A 83 -3.07 17.58 -3.43
N HIS A 84 -3.60 16.55 -2.76
CA HIS A 84 -3.98 16.62 -1.35
C HIS A 84 -2.81 16.37 -0.37
N GLY A 85 -1.57 16.28 -0.87
CA GLY A 85 -0.39 16.06 -0.04
C GLY A 85 -0.34 14.65 0.55
N ILE A 86 -0.73 13.65 -0.22
CA ILE A 86 -0.65 12.24 0.16
C ILE A 86 0.30 11.52 -0.77
N ARG A 87 1.23 10.78 -0.18
CA ARG A 87 2.14 9.86 -0.86
C ARG A 87 1.67 8.45 -0.68
N GLU A 88 1.45 7.73 -1.78
CA GLU A 88 1.04 6.33 -1.78
C GLU A 88 2.24 5.40 -1.59
N VAL A 89 2.09 4.38 -0.74
CA VAL A 89 3.05 3.28 -0.53
C VAL A 89 2.27 1.98 -0.36
N VAL A 90 2.62 0.95 -1.13
CA VAL A 90 1.91 -0.33 -1.10
C VAL A 90 2.83 -1.46 -0.68
N VAL A 91 2.39 -2.27 0.27
CA VAL A 91 3.09 -3.45 0.77
C VAL A 91 2.30 -4.70 0.43
N PHE A 92 2.97 -5.71 -0.11
CA PHE A 92 2.40 -7.02 -0.36
C PHE A 92 3.14 -8.10 0.45
N HIS A 93 2.40 -9.04 1.00
CA HIS A 93 3.02 -10.22 1.62
C HIS A 93 3.42 -11.26 0.56
N SER A 94 4.21 -10.82 -0.41
CA SER A 94 4.75 -11.62 -1.52
C SER A 94 6.19 -11.25 -1.76
N THR A 95 6.91 -12.12 -2.45
CA THR A 95 8.30 -11.85 -2.84
C THR A 95 8.36 -10.79 -3.94
N ALA A 96 9.50 -10.09 -4.06
CA ALA A 96 9.73 -9.14 -5.14
C ALA A 96 9.62 -9.80 -6.52
N ALA A 97 10.04 -11.07 -6.65
CA ALA A 97 9.92 -11.83 -7.89
C ALA A 97 8.46 -12.13 -8.29
N GLU A 98 7.58 -12.37 -7.31
CA GLU A 98 6.15 -12.52 -7.55
C GLU A 98 5.50 -11.19 -7.93
N LEU A 99 5.88 -10.09 -7.29
CA LEU A 99 5.40 -8.75 -7.63
C LEU A 99 5.78 -8.37 -9.07
N ALA A 100 7.03 -8.58 -9.46
CA ALA A 100 7.49 -8.31 -10.83
C ALA A 100 6.73 -9.08 -11.92
N LYS A 101 6.17 -10.25 -11.58
CA LYS A 101 5.40 -11.08 -12.53
C LYS A 101 3.92 -10.71 -12.61
N HIS A 102 3.35 -10.26 -11.50
CA HIS A 102 1.90 -10.21 -11.34
C HIS A 102 1.34 -8.81 -11.11
N GLU A 103 2.19 -7.85 -10.73
CA GLU A 103 1.74 -6.48 -10.56
C GLU A 103 1.94 -5.67 -11.85
N VAL A 104 0.94 -4.86 -12.14
CA VAL A 104 1.01 -3.87 -13.20
C VAL A 104 1.90 -2.72 -12.71
N GLU A 105 2.60 -2.06 -13.62
CA GLU A 105 3.34 -0.83 -13.33
C GLU A 105 2.39 0.20 -12.69
N LEU A 106 2.70 0.59 -11.46
CA LEU A 106 1.94 1.55 -10.66
C LEU A 106 2.79 2.81 -10.44
N PRO A 107 2.16 3.99 -10.32
CA PRO A 107 2.89 5.26 -10.17
C PRO A 107 3.45 5.49 -8.74
N PHE A 108 3.44 4.49 -7.90
CA PHE A 108 3.87 4.56 -6.50
C PHE A 108 4.67 3.33 -6.08
N PRO A 109 5.51 3.43 -5.01
CA PRO A 109 6.37 2.36 -4.56
C PRO A 109 5.64 1.10 -4.14
N LEU A 110 6.14 -0.06 -4.57
CA LEU A 110 5.71 -1.39 -4.13
C LEU A 110 6.78 -2.01 -3.24
N ILE A 111 6.38 -2.53 -2.10
CA ILE A 111 7.25 -3.15 -1.11
C ILE A 111 6.89 -4.63 -0.97
N ALA A 112 7.90 -5.49 -1.00
CA ALA A 112 7.78 -6.91 -0.78
C ALA A 112 8.02 -7.23 0.71
N ASP A 113 7.04 -7.83 1.38
CA ASP A 113 7.13 -8.32 2.76
C ASP A 113 6.68 -9.79 2.85
N PRO A 114 7.42 -10.73 2.25
CA PRO A 114 7.04 -12.14 2.21
C PRO A 114 6.96 -12.78 3.59
N GLU A 115 7.76 -12.31 4.53
CA GLU A 115 7.77 -12.76 5.93
C GLU A 115 6.67 -12.11 6.77
N ARG A 116 5.93 -11.15 6.20
CA ARG A 116 4.84 -10.43 6.87
C ARG A 116 5.29 -9.71 8.16
N GLU A 117 6.49 -9.19 8.16
CA GLU A 117 7.04 -8.55 9.34
C GLU A 117 6.30 -7.25 9.67
N LEU A 118 6.08 -6.41 8.67
CA LEU A 118 5.32 -5.17 8.84
C LEU A 118 3.86 -5.45 9.22
N TYR A 119 3.25 -6.50 8.65
CA TYR A 119 1.90 -6.93 9.03
C TYR A 119 1.82 -7.31 10.52
N ARG A 120 2.80 -8.08 11.01
CA ARG A 120 2.85 -8.45 12.44
C ARG A 120 3.04 -7.23 13.34
N ARG A 121 3.96 -6.32 12.97
CA ARG A 121 4.23 -5.10 13.74
C ARG A 121 3.01 -4.20 13.87
N LEU A 122 2.20 -4.15 12.83
CA LEU A 122 0.98 -3.33 12.79
C LEU A 122 -0.27 -4.11 13.25
N GLY A 123 -0.14 -5.35 13.69
CA GLY A 123 -1.27 -6.16 14.15
C GLY A 123 -2.26 -6.54 13.04
N VAL A 124 -1.82 -6.63 11.78
CA VAL A 124 -2.67 -7.02 10.65
C VAL A 124 -2.80 -8.54 10.59
N GLU A 125 -3.99 -9.03 10.89
CA GLU A 125 -4.28 -10.44 11.08
C GLU A 125 -4.44 -11.24 9.78
N ARG A 126 -4.43 -12.57 9.93
CA ARG A 126 -4.96 -13.54 8.96
C ARG A 126 -6.36 -13.94 9.41
N GLY A 127 -7.33 -13.93 8.50
CA GLY A 127 -8.67 -14.37 8.87
C GLY A 127 -9.34 -15.18 7.76
N PRO A 128 -10.10 -16.24 8.11
CA PRO A 128 -10.95 -16.96 7.14
C PRO A 128 -12.01 -16.04 6.53
N SER A 129 -12.41 -14.98 7.23
CA SER A 129 -13.30 -13.91 6.75
C SER A 129 -12.80 -13.25 5.46
N SER A 130 -11.51 -13.33 5.15
CA SER A 130 -10.95 -12.82 3.88
C SER A 130 -11.58 -13.44 2.63
N LEU A 131 -12.27 -14.59 2.78
CA LEU A 131 -12.91 -15.34 1.71
C LEU A 131 -14.45 -15.34 1.77
N LEU A 132 -15.06 -14.92 2.90
CA LEU A 132 -16.47 -15.21 3.21
C LEU A 132 -17.49 -14.19 2.73
N SER A 133 -17.09 -13.05 2.19
CA SER A 133 -18.05 -12.01 1.75
C SER A 133 -18.42 -12.09 0.26
N GLY A 134 -18.81 -13.29 -0.20
CA GLY A 134 -19.03 -13.52 -1.64
C GLY A 134 -20.13 -12.67 -2.29
N GLY A 135 -21.18 -12.27 -1.57
CA GLY A 135 -22.32 -11.55 -2.15
C GLY A 135 -22.08 -10.03 -2.31
N ALA A 136 -21.70 -9.36 -1.25
CA ALA A 136 -21.38 -7.93 -1.29
C ALA A 136 -20.15 -7.63 -2.16
N LEU A 137 -19.16 -8.54 -2.11
CA LEU A 137 -17.99 -8.49 -2.96
C LEU A 137 -18.34 -8.63 -4.45
N ARG A 138 -19.25 -9.51 -4.82
CA ARG A 138 -19.71 -9.65 -6.23
C ARG A 138 -20.44 -8.42 -6.72
N ALA A 139 -21.24 -7.76 -5.89
CA ALA A 139 -21.96 -6.56 -6.26
C ALA A 139 -21.02 -5.34 -6.42
N ALA A 140 -20.09 -5.15 -5.48
CA ALA A 140 -19.08 -4.08 -5.56
C ALA A 140 -18.13 -4.30 -6.75
N LEU A 141 -17.64 -5.53 -6.96
CA LEU A 141 -16.80 -5.87 -8.11
C LEU A 141 -17.54 -5.73 -9.46
N ALA A 142 -18.85 -5.98 -9.52
CA ALA A 142 -19.63 -5.82 -10.74
C ALA A 142 -19.78 -4.35 -11.14
N GLY A 143 -19.97 -3.44 -10.19
CA GLY A 143 -20.08 -2.00 -10.43
C GLY A 143 -18.77 -1.39 -10.88
N GLU A 144 -17.69 -1.59 -10.12
CA GLU A 144 -16.36 -1.05 -10.45
C GLU A 144 -15.71 -1.77 -11.64
N ALA A 145 -15.86 -3.10 -11.75
CA ALA A 145 -15.34 -3.84 -12.90
C ALA A 145 -16.00 -3.40 -14.22
N ALA A 146 -17.27 -3.01 -14.20
CA ALA A 146 -17.93 -2.47 -15.39
C ALA A 146 -17.30 -1.12 -15.81
N ALA A 147 -16.95 -0.27 -14.87
CA ALA A 147 -16.30 1.03 -15.15
C ALA A 147 -14.85 0.84 -15.64
N ILE A 148 -14.08 -0.07 -15.03
CA ILE A 148 -12.68 -0.35 -15.39
C ILE A 148 -12.57 -1.20 -16.66
N ARG A 149 -13.49 -2.14 -16.87
CA ARG A 149 -13.54 -2.99 -18.08
C ARG A 149 -13.75 -2.20 -19.36
N LYS A 150 -14.42 -1.05 -19.27
CA LYS A 150 -14.58 -0.11 -20.39
C LYS A 150 -13.25 0.58 -20.76
N ARG A 151 -12.29 0.67 -19.83
CA ARG A 151 -10.99 1.36 -19.99
C ARG A 151 -9.78 0.47 -20.21
N SER A 152 -9.80 -0.80 -19.83
CA SER A 152 -8.62 -1.68 -19.91
C SER A 152 -8.94 -3.03 -20.53
N ARG A 153 -8.54 -3.22 -21.78
CA ARG A 153 -8.57 -4.53 -22.50
C ARG A 153 -7.39 -5.45 -22.17
N LYS A 154 -6.47 -5.06 -21.29
CA LYS A 154 -5.35 -5.91 -20.88
C LYS A 154 -5.59 -6.47 -19.49
N ARG A 155 -6.02 -7.73 -19.41
CA ARG A 155 -5.97 -8.53 -18.18
C ARG A 155 -4.51 -8.89 -17.94
N GLY A 156 -3.96 -8.45 -16.81
CA GLY A 156 -2.70 -9.00 -16.30
C GLY A 156 -2.84 -10.50 -15.95
N PRO A 157 -1.73 -11.23 -15.83
CA PRO A 157 -1.75 -12.63 -15.48
C PRO A 157 -2.44 -12.84 -14.13
N LEU A 158 -3.21 -13.93 -14.01
CA LEU A 158 -3.80 -14.35 -12.73
C LEU A 158 -2.67 -14.61 -11.72
N GLY A 159 -2.86 -14.19 -10.48
CA GLY A 159 -1.91 -14.42 -9.41
C GLY A 159 -1.65 -15.91 -9.14
N PRO A 160 -0.57 -16.24 -8.44
CA PRO A 160 -0.16 -17.61 -8.20
C PRO A 160 -1.25 -18.39 -7.46
N ILE A 161 -1.38 -19.69 -7.79
CA ILE A 161 -2.34 -20.60 -7.13
C ILE A 161 -2.00 -20.73 -5.65
N LYS A 162 -0.71 -20.75 -5.30
CA LYS A 162 -0.18 -20.77 -3.93
C LYS A 162 0.81 -19.62 -3.77
N PRO A 163 0.34 -18.40 -3.43
CA PRO A 163 1.25 -17.29 -3.21
C PRO A 163 2.09 -17.49 -1.94
N THR A 164 3.31 -16.98 -1.96
CA THR A 164 4.14 -16.87 -0.75
C THR A 164 3.37 -16.06 0.31
N GLY A 165 3.37 -16.52 1.56
CA GLY A 165 2.56 -15.89 2.62
C GLY A 165 1.08 -16.28 2.65
N GLY A 166 0.57 -17.05 1.66
CA GLY A 166 -0.78 -17.61 1.61
C GLY A 166 -1.85 -16.63 1.12
N ARG A 167 -3.11 -17.10 1.08
CA ARG A 167 -4.26 -16.35 0.54
C ARG A 167 -5.15 -15.68 1.59
N LEU A 168 -4.93 -15.95 2.87
CA LEU A 168 -5.83 -15.56 3.97
C LEU A 168 -5.48 -14.21 4.61
N GLY A 169 -4.63 -13.40 3.99
CA GLY A 169 -4.32 -12.07 4.47
C GLY A 169 -5.53 -11.14 4.38
N LEU A 170 -5.71 -10.29 5.39
CA LEU A 170 -6.63 -9.16 5.35
C LEU A 170 -5.88 -7.90 4.91
N PRO A 171 -6.53 -6.98 4.19
CA PRO A 171 -5.94 -5.69 3.89
C PRO A 171 -5.97 -4.78 5.12
N ALA A 172 -5.11 -3.76 5.12
CA ALA A 172 -5.21 -2.65 6.06
C ALA A 172 -4.71 -1.37 5.39
N ASP A 173 -5.22 -0.23 5.84
CA ASP A 173 -4.85 1.09 5.39
C ASP A 173 -4.42 1.93 6.61
N PHE A 174 -3.30 2.64 6.48
CA PHE A 174 -2.77 3.54 7.50
C PHE A 174 -2.45 4.88 6.84
N LEU A 175 -2.96 5.96 7.39
CA LEU A 175 -2.56 7.31 7.04
C LEU A 175 -1.59 7.82 8.08
N ILE A 176 -0.34 8.02 7.71
CA ILE A 176 0.72 8.51 8.59
C ILE A 176 0.91 10.01 8.32
N ALA A 177 0.81 10.81 9.38
CA ALA A 177 1.02 12.25 9.30
C ALA A 177 2.52 12.62 9.16
N PRO A 178 2.84 13.86 8.77
CA PRO A 178 4.21 14.33 8.64
C PRO A 178 5.05 14.23 9.92
N ASP A 179 4.41 14.21 11.08
CA ASP A 179 5.07 14.02 12.39
C ASP A 179 5.36 12.54 12.72
N GLY A 180 5.02 11.61 11.82
CA GLY A 180 5.22 10.18 11.98
C GLY A 180 4.14 9.46 12.79
N ARG A 181 3.07 10.14 13.17
CA ARG A 181 1.94 9.51 13.88
C ARG A 181 0.91 8.98 12.92
N ILE A 182 0.21 7.92 13.32
CA ILE A 182 -0.93 7.38 12.59
C ILE A 182 -2.11 8.33 12.77
N ALA A 183 -2.48 9.06 11.71
CA ALA A 183 -3.60 10.00 11.71
C ALA A 183 -4.95 9.29 11.55
N ALA A 184 -4.98 8.23 10.74
CA ALA A 184 -6.15 7.37 10.54
C ALA A 184 -5.70 5.95 10.19
N LEU A 185 -6.57 4.97 10.46
CA LEU A 185 -6.31 3.58 10.09
C LEU A 185 -7.61 2.80 9.85
N LYS A 186 -7.51 1.77 9.02
CA LYS A 186 -8.59 0.81 8.76
C LYS A 186 -8.02 -0.60 8.72
N TYR A 187 -8.49 -1.47 9.58
CA TYR A 187 -8.23 -2.91 9.49
C TYR A 187 -9.38 -3.56 8.71
N GLY A 188 -9.09 -4.07 7.53
CA GLY A 188 -10.10 -4.69 6.69
C GLY A 188 -10.66 -5.98 7.29
N GLN A 189 -11.97 -6.12 7.29
CA GLN A 189 -12.69 -7.31 7.76
C GLN A 189 -12.80 -8.39 6.68
N HIS A 190 -12.65 -8.01 5.42
CA HIS A 190 -12.66 -8.88 4.25
C HIS A 190 -11.73 -8.36 3.14
N ALA A 191 -11.54 -9.15 2.10
CA ALA A 191 -10.55 -8.87 1.05
C ALA A 191 -10.75 -7.54 0.30
N TYR A 192 -11.95 -6.99 0.27
CA TYR A 192 -12.30 -5.73 -0.41
C TYR A 192 -12.52 -4.56 0.57
N ASP A 193 -12.34 -4.77 1.86
CA ASP A 193 -12.52 -3.72 2.87
C ASP A 193 -11.26 -2.85 2.97
N GLN A 194 -11.17 -1.90 2.08
CA GLN A 194 -10.10 -0.93 1.90
C GLN A 194 -10.71 0.45 1.75
N TRP A 195 -9.96 1.53 2.04
CA TRP A 195 -10.45 2.87 1.76
C TRP A 195 -10.62 3.10 0.27
N THR A 196 -11.75 3.66 -0.11
CA THR A 196 -11.90 4.32 -1.41
C THR A 196 -11.04 5.59 -1.46
N VAL A 197 -10.81 6.13 -2.65
CA VAL A 197 -10.08 7.41 -2.77
C VAL A 197 -10.83 8.53 -2.04
N ASP A 198 -12.15 8.57 -2.11
CA ASP A 198 -12.95 9.61 -1.42
C ASP A 198 -12.81 9.50 0.09
N GLU A 199 -12.94 8.28 0.66
CA GLU A 199 -12.69 8.04 2.10
C GLU A 199 -11.27 8.46 2.52
N LEU A 200 -10.25 8.20 1.67
CA LEU A 200 -8.88 8.62 1.95
C LEU A 200 -8.74 10.14 1.98
N LEU A 201 -9.31 10.84 0.99
CA LEU A 201 -9.23 12.30 0.89
C LEU A 201 -9.97 13.01 2.03
N ASP A 202 -11.07 12.43 2.52
CA ASP A 202 -11.84 12.96 3.65
C ASP A 202 -11.00 13.06 4.94
N HIS A 203 -9.95 12.22 5.09
CA HIS A 203 -9.05 12.25 6.25
C HIS A 203 -8.07 13.43 6.27
N VAL A 204 -7.77 14.04 5.12
CA VAL A 204 -6.81 15.16 5.02
C VAL A 204 -7.47 16.50 4.71
N GLY A 205 -8.76 16.48 4.37
CA GLY A 205 -9.50 17.70 3.99
C GLY A 205 -9.13 18.22 2.59
N PRO A 206 -9.60 19.42 2.23
CA PRO A 206 -9.41 19.97 0.89
C PRO A 206 -7.94 20.19 0.56
N ALA A 207 -7.58 20.02 -0.71
CA ALA A 207 -6.22 20.24 -1.22
C ALA A 207 -5.73 21.63 -0.85
N SER A 208 -4.53 21.72 -0.27
CA SER A 208 -3.92 23.02 0.05
C SER A 208 -3.56 23.74 -1.25
N ALA A 209 -4.15 24.92 -1.49
CA ALA A 209 -3.99 25.72 -2.70
C ALA A 209 -2.56 26.29 -2.92
N SER A 210 -1.57 25.90 -2.13
CA SER A 210 -0.24 26.54 -2.11
C SER A 210 0.95 25.58 -2.27
N ARG A 211 0.83 24.51 -3.04
CA ARG A 211 2.02 23.73 -3.44
C ARG A 211 2.39 24.00 -4.89
N THR A 212 3.24 25.00 -5.09
CA THR A 212 3.91 25.22 -6.38
C THR A 212 4.81 24.03 -6.69
N ASP A 213 4.65 23.42 -7.86
CA ASP A 213 5.52 22.31 -8.32
C ASP A 213 6.97 22.80 -8.34
N PRO A 214 7.91 22.13 -7.64
CA PRO A 214 9.33 22.52 -7.65
C PRO A 214 9.96 22.53 -9.06
N ARG A 215 9.29 21.97 -10.07
CA ARG A 215 9.73 21.98 -11.48
C ARG A 215 9.49 23.32 -12.18
N GLU A 216 8.56 24.16 -11.72
CA GLU A 216 8.33 25.49 -12.30
C GLU A 216 9.42 26.50 -11.91
N ILE A 217 10.15 26.26 -10.82
CA ILE A 217 11.22 27.20 -10.36
C ILE A 217 12.46 27.13 -11.27
N ARG A 218 12.63 26.11 -12.11
CA ARG A 218 13.79 25.97 -13.02
C ARG A 218 13.62 26.60 -14.40
N ALA A 219 12.47 27.19 -14.72
CA ALA A 219 12.22 27.78 -16.04
C ALA A 219 12.44 29.30 -16.12
N VAL A 220 12.84 29.94 -15.01
CA VAL A 220 13.12 31.38 -14.96
C VAL A 220 14.52 31.60 -14.38
N GLY A 221 15.54 31.29 -15.18
CA GLY A 221 16.93 31.59 -14.86
C GLY A 221 17.79 31.44 -16.09
#